data_3613dd932a014b77b65b66db2eb57623
#
_entry.id   3613dd932a014b77b65b66db2eb57623
#
_cell.length_a   1.000
_cell.length_b   1.000
_cell.length_c   1.000
_cell.angle_alpha   90.00
_cell.angle_beta   90.00
_cell.angle_gamma   90.00
#
_symmetry.space_group_name_H-M   'P 1'
#
loop_
_entity.id
_entity.type
_entity.pdbx_description
1 polymer ?
#
loop_
_entity_poly.entity_id
_entity_poly.type
_entity_poly.pdbx_seq_one_letter_code
_entity_poly.pdbx_strand_id
1 'polypeptide(L)'
;MVARGTYSLPEELARHAPRERFAPDELRGACREAGEALGWEDARKATFRTAAQMVEMWRRLDLPAWEAPYILRDTRLGYLNGYERALISGEMSEEQISNAAESRWGQRWRERLRAARERSG
;
A
#
# COMPACT_ATOMS: atom_id res chain seq x y z
N MET A 1 -8.33 28.60 -15.91
CA MET A 1 -8.05 27.21 -16.14
C MET A 1 -6.79 26.82 -15.37
N VAL A 2 -6.90 25.81 -14.56
CA VAL A 2 -5.76 25.34 -13.81
C VAL A 2 -4.96 24.38 -14.68
N ALA A 3 -3.68 24.67 -14.87
CA ALA A 3 -2.81 23.76 -15.59
C ALA A 3 -2.73 22.46 -14.84
N ARG A 4 -2.98 21.37 -15.54
CA ARG A 4 -2.82 20.05 -14.95
C ARG A 4 -1.34 19.71 -14.94
N GLY A 5 -0.73 19.82 -13.75
CA GLY A 5 0.64 19.42 -13.59
C GLY A 5 0.79 17.91 -13.62
N THR A 6 2.00 17.45 -13.52
CA THR A 6 2.30 16.03 -13.31
C THR A 6 2.89 15.86 -11.93
N TYR A 7 2.75 14.67 -11.36
CA TYR A 7 3.12 14.40 -9.98
C TYR A 7 4.04 13.19 -9.90
N SER A 8 5.03 13.28 -9.04
CA SER A 8 5.91 12.16 -8.72
C SER A 8 5.28 11.34 -7.60
N LEU A 9 5.58 10.06 -7.58
CA LEU A 9 5.25 9.22 -6.43
C LEU A 9 6.28 9.47 -5.32
N PRO A 10 5.91 9.25 -4.05
CA PRO A 10 6.89 9.21 -2.97
C PRO A 10 8.01 8.22 -3.30
N GLU A 11 9.19 8.48 -2.82
CA GLU A 11 10.38 7.66 -3.11
C GLU A 11 10.13 6.16 -2.91
N GLU A 12 9.46 5.81 -1.82
CA GLU A 12 9.18 4.43 -1.48
C GLU A 12 8.27 3.74 -2.51
N LEU A 13 7.38 4.50 -3.14
CA LEU A 13 6.49 3.98 -4.18
C LEU A 13 7.11 4.06 -5.57
N ALA A 14 7.94 5.06 -5.79
CA ALA A 14 8.58 5.29 -7.10
C ALA A 14 9.42 4.11 -7.55
N ARG A 15 9.97 3.35 -6.60
CA ARG A 15 10.75 2.14 -6.90
C ARG A 15 9.95 1.09 -7.63
N HIS A 16 8.62 1.14 -7.50
CA HIS A 16 7.71 0.15 -8.06
C HIS A 16 6.94 0.67 -9.27
N ALA A 17 7.24 1.88 -9.69
CA ALA A 17 6.55 2.51 -10.81
C ALA A 17 7.49 2.65 -12.02
N PRO A 18 7.01 2.34 -13.22
CA PRO A 18 7.85 2.44 -14.41
C PRO A 18 8.02 3.86 -14.94
N ARG A 19 7.24 4.82 -14.45
CA ARG A 19 7.25 6.22 -14.90
C ARG A 19 7.60 7.12 -13.73
N GLU A 20 8.30 8.22 -14.04
CA GLU A 20 8.67 9.19 -13.01
C GLU A 20 7.52 10.11 -12.61
N ARG A 21 6.68 10.48 -13.57
CA ARG A 21 5.62 11.46 -13.31
C ARG A 21 4.31 11.00 -13.93
N PHE A 22 3.22 11.35 -13.26
CA PHE A 22 1.88 10.93 -13.65
C PHE A 22 0.94 12.13 -13.75
N ALA A 23 0.07 12.13 -14.74
CA ALA A 23 -1.04 13.04 -14.78
C ALA A 23 -2.01 12.71 -13.63
N PRO A 24 -2.81 13.69 -13.14
CA PRO A 24 -3.70 13.45 -12.00
C PRO A 24 -4.61 12.23 -12.15
N ASP A 25 -5.13 12.00 -13.33
CA ASP A 25 -6.03 10.88 -13.60
C ASP A 25 -5.30 9.52 -13.65
N GLU A 26 -4.01 9.52 -13.92
CA GLU A 26 -3.17 8.32 -13.92
C GLU A 26 -2.62 8.01 -12.52
N LEU A 27 -2.49 9.05 -11.71
CA LEU A 27 -1.81 8.98 -10.42
C LEU A 27 -2.47 7.99 -9.46
N ARG A 28 -3.80 7.96 -9.44
CA ARG A 28 -4.53 7.06 -8.56
C ARG A 28 -4.25 5.59 -8.85
N GLY A 29 -4.26 5.22 -10.14
CA GLY A 29 -3.94 3.86 -10.56
C GLY A 29 -2.49 3.49 -10.24
N ALA A 30 -1.57 4.42 -10.50
CA ALA A 30 -0.16 4.23 -10.19
C ALA A 30 0.05 4.04 -8.69
N CYS A 31 -0.65 4.81 -7.86
CA CYS A 31 -0.59 4.70 -6.40
C CYS A 31 -1.06 3.33 -5.93
N ARG A 32 -2.13 2.83 -6.52
CA ARG A 32 -2.66 1.52 -6.16
C ARG A 32 -1.68 0.41 -6.50
N GLU A 33 -1.14 0.42 -7.71
CA GLU A 33 -0.18 -0.59 -8.16
C GLU A 33 1.13 -0.54 -7.37
N ALA A 34 1.68 0.65 -7.21
CA ALA A 34 2.91 0.82 -6.45
C ALA A 34 2.70 0.50 -4.96
N GLY A 35 1.54 0.87 -4.44
CA GLY A 35 1.15 0.52 -3.08
C GLY A 35 1.11 -0.98 -2.88
N GLU A 36 0.53 -1.71 -3.83
CA GLU A 36 0.45 -3.17 -3.78
C GLU A 36 1.85 -3.80 -3.75
N ALA A 37 2.75 -3.32 -4.58
CA ALA A 37 4.13 -3.82 -4.60
C ALA A 37 4.86 -3.51 -3.28
N LEU A 38 4.63 -2.32 -2.73
CA LEU A 38 5.21 -1.94 -1.44
C LEU A 38 4.66 -2.81 -0.31
N GLY A 39 3.37 -3.08 -0.32
CA GLY A 39 2.73 -3.96 0.67
C GLY A 39 3.32 -5.35 0.66
N TRP A 40 3.50 -5.90 -0.52
CA TRP A 40 4.15 -7.19 -0.71
C TRP A 40 5.56 -7.19 -0.12
N GLU A 41 6.34 -6.17 -0.44
CA GLU A 41 7.70 -6.02 0.06
C GLU A 41 7.74 -5.91 1.58
N ASP A 42 6.90 -5.05 2.14
CA ASP A 42 6.84 -4.84 3.60
C ASP A 42 6.43 -6.10 4.34
N ALA A 43 5.49 -6.87 3.78
CA ALA A 43 5.06 -8.13 4.37
C ALA A 43 6.23 -9.11 4.45
N ARG A 44 7.02 -9.18 3.41
CA ARG A 44 8.18 -10.07 3.38
C ARG A 44 9.24 -9.66 4.40
N LYS A 45 9.28 -8.38 4.75
CA LYS A 45 10.20 -7.86 5.77
C LYS A 45 9.57 -7.85 7.17
N ALA A 46 8.35 -8.34 7.30
CA ALA A 46 7.59 -8.31 8.55
C ALA A 46 7.44 -6.89 9.11
N THR A 47 7.34 -5.91 8.21
CA THR A 47 7.17 -4.49 8.55
C THR A 47 5.77 -4.08 8.10
N PHE A 48 5.08 -3.26 8.89
CA PHE A 48 3.76 -2.76 8.52
C PHE A 48 3.68 -1.26 8.72
N ARG A 49 3.28 -0.54 7.66
CA ARG A 49 3.11 0.91 7.74
C ARG A 49 1.69 1.24 8.17
N THR A 50 1.59 2.07 9.19
CA THR A 50 0.29 2.58 9.65
C THR A 50 -0.27 3.57 8.63
N ALA A 51 -1.57 3.87 8.76
CA ALA A 51 -2.19 4.89 7.91
C ALA A 51 -1.47 6.24 8.04
N ALA A 52 -1.08 6.60 9.25
CA ALA A 52 -0.34 7.85 9.50
C ALA A 52 1.01 7.87 8.78
N GLN A 53 1.73 6.74 8.80
CA GLN A 53 3.00 6.64 8.09
C GLN A 53 2.81 6.76 6.58
N MET A 54 1.71 6.23 6.03
CA MET A 54 1.42 6.36 4.60
C MET A 54 1.08 7.80 4.23
N VAL A 55 0.34 8.49 5.07
CA VAL A 55 0.08 9.92 4.87
C VAL A 55 1.40 10.70 4.87
N GLU A 56 2.30 10.34 5.78
CA GLU A 56 3.61 10.99 5.90
C GLU A 56 4.45 10.83 4.63
N MET A 57 4.34 9.71 3.93
CA MET A 57 5.03 9.50 2.66
C MET A 57 4.65 10.57 1.64
N TRP A 58 3.39 10.99 1.65
CA TRP A 58 2.88 11.96 0.69
C TRP A 58 3.06 13.41 1.12
N ARG A 59 3.35 13.66 2.40
CA ARG A 59 3.44 15.01 2.94
C ARG A 59 4.48 15.87 2.24
N ARG A 60 5.51 15.26 1.71
CA ARG A 60 6.60 15.96 1.02
C ARG A 60 6.23 16.39 -0.40
N LEU A 61 5.12 15.89 -0.91
CA LEU A 61 4.69 16.17 -2.26
C LEU A 61 3.47 17.07 -2.24
N ASP A 62 3.41 17.96 -3.22
CA ASP A 62 2.31 18.89 -3.38
C ASP A 62 1.18 18.20 -4.15
N LEU A 63 0.32 17.52 -3.43
CA LEU A 63 -0.79 16.81 -4.03
C LEU A 63 -1.91 17.77 -4.47
N PRO A 64 -2.59 17.47 -5.58
CA PRO A 64 -3.77 18.24 -5.94
C PRO A 64 -4.83 18.07 -4.86
N ALA A 65 -5.26 19.19 -4.27
CA ALA A 65 -6.15 19.19 -3.10
C ALA A 65 -7.44 18.37 -3.30
N TRP A 66 -7.99 18.42 -4.51
CA TRP A 66 -9.24 17.72 -4.84
C TRP A 66 -9.02 16.21 -5.06
N GLU A 67 -7.80 15.78 -5.31
CA GLU A 67 -7.46 14.36 -5.51
C GLU A 67 -6.81 13.71 -4.29
N ALA A 68 -6.24 14.50 -3.41
CA ALA A 68 -5.46 13.98 -2.28
C ALA A 68 -6.16 12.86 -1.48
N PRO A 69 -7.45 13.00 -1.09
CA PRO A 69 -8.11 11.94 -0.33
C PRO A 69 -8.17 10.62 -1.09
N TYR A 70 -8.40 10.68 -2.39
CA TYR A 70 -8.50 9.48 -3.23
C TYR A 70 -7.13 8.84 -3.44
N ILE A 71 -6.10 9.66 -3.63
CA ILE A 71 -4.73 9.19 -3.79
C ILE A 71 -4.27 8.45 -2.54
N LEU A 72 -4.51 9.04 -1.38
CA LEU A 72 -4.15 8.42 -0.10
C LEU A 72 -4.92 7.11 0.11
N ARG A 73 -6.20 7.12 -0.22
CA ARG A 73 -7.04 5.94 -0.13
C ARG A 73 -6.57 4.82 -1.05
N ASP A 74 -6.31 5.13 -2.31
CA ASP A 74 -5.88 4.13 -3.29
C ASP A 74 -4.51 3.55 -2.93
N THR A 75 -3.60 4.39 -2.45
CA THR A 75 -2.30 3.93 -1.97
C THR A 75 -2.48 2.93 -0.82
N ARG A 76 -3.35 3.27 0.13
CA ARG A 76 -3.61 2.42 1.29
C ARG A 76 -4.27 1.10 0.90
N LEU A 77 -5.25 1.15 0.02
CA LEU A 77 -5.94 -0.06 -0.46
C LEU A 77 -4.98 -0.99 -1.19
N GLY A 78 -4.13 -0.43 -2.05
CA GLY A 78 -3.10 -1.21 -2.74
C GLY A 78 -2.16 -1.87 -1.75
N TYR A 79 -1.68 -1.09 -0.80
CA TYR A 79 -0.76 -1.56 0.23
C TYR A 79 -1.35 -2.75 1.01
N LEU A 80 -2.59 -2.61 1.48
CA LEU A 80 -3.26 -3.66 2.22
C LEU A 80 -3.47 -4.91 1.38
N ASN A 81 -3.84 -4.74 0.10
CA ASN A 81 -3.99 -5.87 -0.82
C ASN A 81 -2.68 -6.61 -1.04
N GLY A 82 -1.60 -5.90 -1.30
CA GLY A 82 -0.30 -6.51 -1.52
C GLY A 82 0.19 -7.24 -0.28
N TYR A 83 -0.01 -6.62 0.86
CA TYR A 83 0.35 -7.21 2.14
C TYR A 83 -0.40 -8.52 2.38
N GLU A 84 -1.72 -8.51 2.19
CA GLU A 84 -2.55 -9.69 2.34
C GLU A 84 -2.14 -10.82 1.41
N ARG A 85 -1.89 -10.49 0.15
CA ARG A 85 -1.45 -11.48 -0.83
C ARG A 85 -0.13 -12.15 -0.45
N ALA A 86 0.81 -11.36 0.05
CA ALA A 86 2.10 -11.89 0.49
C ALA A 86 1.93 -12.86 1.66
N LEU A 87 1.07 -12.52 2.61
CA LEU A 87 0.80 -13.38 3.76
C LEU A 87 0.14 -14.69 3.33
N ILE A 88 -0.80 -14.62 2.40
CA ILE A 88 -1.53 -15.78 1.90
C ILE A 88 -0.66 -16.69 1.05
N SER A 89 0.34 -16.15 0.37
CA SER A 89 1.21 -16.90 -0.54
C SER A 89 1.97 -18.04 0.14
N GLY A 90 2.06 -18.01 1.46
CA GLY A 90 2.77 -19.05 2.21
C GLY A 90 4.28 -18.88 2.26
N GLU A 91 4.79 -17.79 1.70
CA GLU A 91 6.24 -17.52 1.72
C GLU A 91 6.73 -17.01 3.07
N MET A 92 5.81 -16.68 3.97
CA MET A 92 6.15 -16.10 5.26
C MET A 92 6.08 -17.13 6.40
N SER A 93 6.97 -17.01 7.37
CA SER A 93 6.96 -17.84 8.55
C SER A 93 5.80 -17.48 9.48
N GLU A 94 5.44 -18.39 10.38
CA GLU A 94 4.40 -18.13 11.37
C GLU A 94 4.75 -16.93 12.25
N GLU A 95 6.02 -16.76 12.57
CA GLU A 95 6.48 -15.62 13.36
C GLU A 95 6.25 -14.30 12.61
N GLN A 96 6.58 -14.25 11.33
CA GLN A 96 6.36 -13.07 10.50
C GLN A 96 4.88 -12.73 10.40
N ILE A 97 4.04 -13.74 10.23
CA ILE A 97 2.59 -13.57 10.15
C ILE A 97 2.05 -13.04 11.49
N SER A 98 2.52 -13.60 12.59
CA SER A 98 2.08 -13.17 13.92
C SER A 98 2.45 -11.71 14.18
N ASN A 99 3.67 -11.32 13.83
CA ASN A 99 4.16 -9.95 14.02
C ASN A 99 3.35 -8.97 13.16
N ALA A 100 3.07 -9.35 11.92
CA ALA A 100 2.24 -8.53 11.03
C ALA A 100 0.83 -8.37 11.57
N ALA A 101 0.25 -9.47 12.06
CA ALA A 101 -1.12 -9.47 12.60
C ALA A 101 -1.25 -8.62 13.86
N GLU A 102 -0.19 -8.52 14.64
CA GLU A 102 -0.19 -7.72 15.86
C GLU A 102 0.02 -6.23 15.62
N SER A 103 0.40 -5.84 14.40
CA SER A 103 0.67 -4.45 14.09
C SER A 103 -0.58 -3.59 14.17
N ARG A 104 -1.25 -3.34 13.08
CA ARG A 104 -2.35 -2.37 13.04
C ARG A 104 -3.73 -3.00 13.00
N TRP A 105 -3.84 -4.19 12.46
CA TRP A 105 -5.14 -4.80 12.21
C TRP A 105 -5.62 -5.75 13.32
N GLY A 106 -4.72 -6.14 14.19
CA GLY A 106 -5.09 -6.93 15.36
C GLY A 106 -5.89 -8.19 15.02
N GLN A 107 -6.88 -8.46 15.88
CA GLN A 107 -7.74 -9.63 15.77
C GLN A 107 -8.46 -9.74 14.42
N ARG A 108 -9.00 -8.63 13.96
CA ARG A 108 -9.77 -8.58 12.70
C ARG A 108 -8.92 -9.03 11.52
N TRP A 109 -7.68 -8.62 11.50
CA TRP A 109 -6.75 -9.00 10.45
C TRP A 109 -6.42 -10.48 10.50
N ARG A 110 -6.20 -11.03 11.68
CA ARG A 110 -5.95 -12.45 11.86
C ARG A 110 -7.11 -13.29 11.35
N GLU A 111 -8.33 -12.89 11.65
CA GLU A 111 -9.52 -13.58 11.19
C GLU A 111 -9.64 -13.55 9.67
N ARG A 112 -9.37 -12.41 9.05
CA ARG A 112 -9.38 -12.29 7.59
C ARG A 112 -8.33 -13.17 6.94
N LEU A 113 -7.14 -13.19 7.50
CA LEU A 113 -6.05 -13.99 6.99
C LEU A 113 -6.37 -15.47 7.09
N ARG A 114 -6.90 -15.90 8.22
CA ARG A 114 -7.31 -17.28 8.42
C ARG A 114 -8.38 -17.71 7.42
N ALA A 115 -9.41 -16.89 7.26
CA ALA A 115 -10.48 -17.16 6.31
C ALA A 115 -9.96 -17.25 4.88
N ALA A 116 -9.04 -16.35 4.50
CA ALA A 116 -8.45 -16.36 3.18
C ALA A 116 -7.63 -17.63 2.92
N ARG A 117 -6.88 -18.09 3.92
CA ARG A 117 -6.09 -19.32 3.83
C ARG A 117 -6.98 -20.54 3.71
N GLU A 118 -8.07 -20.59 4.46
CA GLU A 118 -9.03 -21.69 4.38
C GLU A 118 -9.67 -21.79 3.00
N ARG A 119 -9.98 -20.65 2.39
CA ARG A 119 -10.55 -20.62 1.03
C ARG A 119 -9.52 -21.04 -0.03
N SER A 120 -8.25 -20.78 0.20
CA SER A 120 -7.19 -21.07 -0.76
C SER A 120 -6.68 -22.49 -0.67
N GLY A 121 -6.89 -23.07 0.43
CA GLY A 121 -6.28 -24.33 0.70
C GLY A 121 -7.13 -25.46 1.02
#